data_cbd14bee5443aac7f8cd9dec9d4fe93f
#
_entry.id   cbd14bee5443aac7f8cd9dec9d4fe93f
#
_cell.length_a   1.000
_cell.length_b   1.000
_cell.length_c   1.000
_cell.angle_alpha   90.00
_cell.angle_beta   90.00
_cell.angle_gamma   90.00
#
_symmetry.space_group_name_H-M   'P 1'
#
loop_
_entity.id
_entity.type
_entity.pdbx_description
1 polymer ?
#
loop_
_entity_poly.entity_id
_entity_poly.type
_entity_poly.pdbx_seq_one_letter_code
_entity_poly.pdbx_strand_id
1 'polypeptide(L)'
;MKIKTGQGNMTLQKLIAIYSISMVTSLPGLAISPILGKLESIFSSTSELQLQMLESLPSFIIAPFILLAGRMSLYFNTKKLLITGLAIFSACSIAYPFADRMWALLLISGLLGIGAGLVIPFSTGLVADYFSGSYRTKQLGYVSAITNLTLVIATLLAGFLAGISWHLSFVVYCISGISLFFAFYLDEKPPFYSASAQEATPVQQPATHHHKKYNWLIKLMLFYYVATFLALTIPLNLSLYMHNLKLGNYDISGTLISVFFLSMTLPGLLINRIIALLKAYTNFIAIVLLTVGLIFFVFKAGMFLLTLGVILTGFGYGIMQPIIYDKTASHVKPSEATFVLSLVMVMNYIAIITYPFILQGIESLFSTDSAYFPFILSTIIACCFSIFAFFRHHSETLN
;
A
#
# COMPACT_ATOMS: atom_id res chain seq x y z
N MET A 1 -6.21 6.78 -28.94
CA MET A 1 -4.98 6.01 -28.77
C MET A 1 -5.33 4.64 -28.22
N LYS A 2 -4.91 3.55 -28.86
CA LYS A 2 -5.15 2.17 -28.39
C LYS A 2 -3.89 1.64 -27.73
N ILE A 3 -4.01 1.06 -26.54
CA ILE A 3 -2.91 0.57 -25.71
C ILE A 3 -2.95 -0.94 -25.69
N LYS A 4 -1.81 -1.60 -25.96
CA LYS A 4 -1.70 -3.06 -25.94
C LYS A 4 -1.79 -3.60 -24.50
N THR A 5 -2.58 -4.64 -24.29
CA THR A 5 -2.82 -5.23 -22.96
C THR A 5 -2.28 -6.65 -22.80
N GLY A 6 -1.80 -7.27 -23.88
CA GLY A 6 -1.44 -8.69 -23.89
C GLY A 6 -2.62 -9.63 -24.14
N GLN A 7 -3.87 -9.13 -24.01
CA GLN A 7 -5.11 -9.84 -24.34
C GLN A 7 -5.92 -9.12 -25.44
N GLY A 8 -5.44 -7.94 -25.89
CA GLY A 8 -6.13 -7.11 -26.86
C GLY A 8 -5.67 -5.65 -26.78
N ASN A 9 -6.59 -4.73 -27.02
CA ASN A 9 -6.35 -3.29 -26.95
C ASN A 9 -7.35 -2.61 -26.02
N MET A 10 -6.88 -1.60 -25.29
CA MET A 10 -7.65 -0.77 -24.36
C MET A 10 -7.62 0.69 -24.80
N THR A 11 -8.66 1.45 -24.47
CA THR A 11 -8.70 2.90 -24.69
C THR A 11 -7.88 3.64 -23.62
N LEU A 12 -7.34 4.82 -23.97
CA LEU A 12 -6.60 5.67 -23.02
C LEU A 12 -7.45 6.07 -21.82
N GLN A 13 -8.74 6.34 -22.01
CA GLN A 13 -9.67 6.73 -20.95
C GLN A 13 -9.75 5.66 -19.83
N LYS A 14 -9.83 4.37 -20.21
CA LYS A 14 -9.83 3.27 -19.24
C LYS A 14 -8.51 3.17 -18.46
N LEU A 15 -7.37 3.40 -19.13
CA LEU A 15 -6.08 3.42 -18.45
C LEU A 15 -5.99 4.59 -17.46
N ILE A 16 -6.45 5.78 -17.84
CA ILE A 16 -6.51 6.94 -16.94
C ILE A 16 -7.43 6.63 -15.74
N ALA A 17 -8.56 5.95 -15.96
CA ALA A 17 -9.43 5.51 -14.87
C ALA A 17 -8.66 4.62 -13.87
N ILE A 18 -7.94 3.59 -14.34
CA ILE A 18 -7.16 2.69 -13.47
C ILE A 18 -6.11 3.46 -12.68
N TYR A 19 -5.38 4.38 -13.32
CA TYR A 19 -4.35 5.17 -12.65
C TYR A 19 -4.93 6.19 -11.66
N SER A 20 -6.05 6.82 -11.98
CA SER A 20 -6.72 7.75 -11.05
C SER A 20 -7.24 7.04 -9.80
N ILE A 21 -7.76 5.81 -9.94
CA ILE A 21 -8.15 4.97 -8.80
C ILE A 21 -6.94 4.68 -7.92
N SER A 22 -5.78 4.39 -8.52
CA SER A 22 -4.54 4.12 -7.78
C SER A 22 -4.07 5.34 -6.98
N MET A 23 -4.32 6.55 -7.47
CA MET A 23 -4.03 7.78 -6.71
C MET A 23 -4.88 7.86 -5.44
N VAL A 24 -6.17 7.51 -5.50
CA VAL A 24 -7.06 7.57 -4.32
C VAL A 24 -6.64 6.58 -3.24
N THR A 25 -6.10 5.42 -3.61
CA THR A 25 -5.78 4.35 -2.66
C THR A 25 -4.64 4.70 -1.69
N SER A 26 -3.81 5.69 -2.00
CA SER A 26 -2.68 6.12 -1.16
C SER A 26 -3.03 7.19 -0.13
N LEU A 27 -4.15 7.89 -0.33
CA LEU A 27 -4.47 9.10 0.44
C LEU A 27 -4.92 8.84 1.89
N PRO A 28 -5.68 7.77 2.21
CA PRO A 28 -6.21 7.58 3.57
C PRO A 28 -5.09 7.50 4.62
N GLY A 29 -5.25 8.25 5.70
CA GLY A 29 -4.33 8.30 6.82
C GLY A 29 -3.13 9.23 6.56
N LEU A 30 -2.18 8.80 5.78
CA LEU A 30 -0.87 9.46 5.67
C LEU A 30 -0.88 10.84 4.98
N ALA A 31 -1.88 11.16 4.16
CA ALA A 31 -1.91 12.43 3.43
C ALA A 31 -2.02 13.65 4.37
N ILE A 32 -2.59 13.49 5.56
CA ILE A 32 -2.78 14.57 6.55
C ILE A 32 -1.75 14.56 7.67
N SER A 33 -0.81 13.62 7.71
CA SER A 33 0.26 13.57 8.72
C SER A 33 0.95 14.93 8.95
N PRO A 34 1.25 15.74 7.92
CA PRO A 34 1.94 17.02 8.10
C PRO A 34 1.14 18.06 8.91
N ILE A 35 -0.18 17.91 9.01
CA ILE A 35 -1.04 18.91 9.68
C ILE A 35 -1.45 18.52 11.11
N LEU A 36 -1.10 17.33 11.58
CA LEU A 36 -1.49 16.86 12.92
C LEU A 36 -1.03 17.81 14.02
N GLY A 37 0.21 18.29 13.97
CA GLY A 37 0.72 19.27 14.95
C GLY A 37 -0.03 20.61 14.91
N LYS A 38 -0.53 21.05 13.75
CA LYS A 38 -1.38 22.24 13.65
C LYS A 38 -2.77 21.98 14.22
N LEU A 39 -3.34 20.81 13.98
CA LEU A 39 -4.62 20.40 14.57
C LEU A 39 -4.55 20.31 16.09
N GLU A 40 -3.43 19.85 16.66
CA GLU A 40 -3.18 19.84 18.11
C GLU A 40 -3.26 21.24 18.70
N SER A 41 -2.65 22.23 18.08
CA SER A 41 -2.72 23.62 18.55
C SER A 41 -4.10 24.24 18.45
N ILE A 42 -4.95 23.80 17.52
CA ILE A 42 -6.32 24.31 17.30
C ILE A 42 -7.31 23.61 18.24
N PHE A 43 -7.19 22.30 18.39
CA PHE A 43 -8.05 21.48 19.21
C PHE A 43 -7.39 21.17 20.57
N SER A 44 -6.96 22.20 21.30
CA SER A 44 -6.20 22.08 22.57
C SER A 44 -6.93 21.30 23.67
N SER A 45 -8.26 21.13 23.59
CA SER A 45 -9.06 20.35 24.53
C SER A 45 -9.16 18.85 24.15
N THR A 46 -8.62 18.44 23.01
CA THR A 46 -8.67 17.04 22.55
C THR A 46 -7.49 16.25 23.07
N SER A 47 -7.68 14.94 23.31
CA SER A 47 -6.59 14.07 23.72
C SER A 47 -5.67 13.78 22.53
N GLU A 48 -4.39 13.57 22.80
CA GLU A 48 -3.39 13.15 21.81
C GLU A 48 -3.85 11.89 21.06
N LEU A 49 -4.52 10.96 21.76
CA LEU A 49 -5.11 9.77 21.17
C LEU A 49 -6.12 10.10 20.06
N GLN A 50 -6.98 11.11 20.25
CA GLN A 50 -7.97 11.50 19.22
C GLN A 50 -7.31 12.08 17.98
N LEU A 51 -6.21 12.81 18.13
CA LEU A 51 -5.41 13.31 17.01
C LEU A 51 -4.75 12.16 16.24
N GLN A 52 -4.15 11.22 16.95
CA GLN A 52 -3.55 10.02 16.34
C GLN A 52 -4.62 9.12 15.67
N MET A 53 -5.83 9.05 16.25
CA MET A 53 -6.94 8.32 15.63
C MET A 53 -7.38 8.92 14.30
N LEU A 54 -7.22 10.21 14.07
CA LEU A 54 -7.57 10.84 12.79
C LEU A 54 -6.78 10.23 11.62
N GLU A 55 -5.55 9.82 11.86
CA GLU A 55 -4.67 9.16 10.90
C GLU A 55 -4.86 7.63 10.87
N SER A 56 -4.98 7.02 12.05
CA SER A 56 -5.00 5.56 12.17
C SER A 56 -6.38 4.94 11.93
N LEU A 57 -7.48 5.63 12.27
CA LEU A 57 -8.84 5.13 12.14
C LEU A 57 -9.21 4.70 10.71
N PRO A 58 -8.87 5.45 9.64
CA PRO A 58 -9.09 4.97 8.29
C PRO A 58 -8.45 3.60 8.04
N SER A 59 -7.21 3.39 8.48
CA SER A 59 -6.47 2.14 8.28
C SER A 59 -7.13 0.94 8.97
N PHE A 60 -7.65 1.15 10.19
CA PHE A 60 -8.43 0.13 10.90
C PHE A 60 -9.70 -0.28 10.14
N ILE A 61 -10.41 0.69 9.59
CA ILE A 61 -11.67 0.46 8.87
C ILE A 61 -11.40 -0.08 7.46
N ILE A 62 -10.35 0.35 6.80
CA ILE A 62 -9.95 -0.13 5.49
C ILE A 62 -9.76 -1.66 5.48
N ALA A 63 -9.07 -2.22 6.48
CA ALA A 63 -8.72 -3.65 6.50
C ALA A 63 -9.96 -4.59 6.34
N PRO A 64 -11.04 -4.49 7.14
CA PRO A 64 -12.22 -5.32 6.94
C PRO A 64 -12.96 -4.99 5.64
N PHE A 65 -12.98 -3.72 5.20
CA PHE A 65 -13.69 -3.34 3.98
C PHE A 65 -12.95 -3.75 2.70
N ILE A 66 -11.62 -3.89 2.71
CA ILE A 66 -10.88 -4.53 1.60
C ILE A 66 -11.35 -5.97 1.40
N LEU A 67 -11.47 -6.75 2.48
CA LEU A 67 -11.93 -8.14 2.40
C LEU A 67 -13.38 -8.23 1.95
N LEU A 68 -14.22 -7.34 2.48
CA LEU A 68 -15.63 -7.25 2.09
C LEU A 68 -15.76 -6.91 0.60
N ALA A 69 -15.06 -5.89 0.10
CA ALA A 69 -15.05 -5.49 -1.31
C ALA A 69 -14.55 -6.61 -2.22
N GLY A 70 -13.45 -7.27 -1.83
CA GLY A 70 -12.92 -8.42 -2.55
C GLY A 70 -13.93 -9.56 -2.64
N ARG A 71 -14.62 -9.89 -1.54
CA ARG A 71 -15.68 -10.92 -1.53
C ARG A 71 -16.91 -10.47 -2.34
N MET A 72 -17.34 -9.23 -2.16
CA MET A 72 -18.47 -8.68 -2.90
C MET A 72 -18.23 -8.64 -4.41
N SER A 73 -16.98 -8.49 -4.88
CA SER A 73 -16.64 -8.50 -6.31
C SER A 73 -16.97 -9.83 -7.01
N LEU A 74 -17.11 -10.93 -6.25
CA LEU A 74 -17.53 -12.23 -6.77
C LEU A 74 -19.02 -12.29 -7.08
N TYR A 75 -19.85 -11.51 -6.37
CA TYR A 75 -21.32 -11.56 -6.43
C TYR A 75 -21.94 -10.31 -7.09
N PHE A 76 -21.25 -9.19 -7.03
CA PHE A 76 -21.74 -7.90 -7.52
C PHE A 76 -20.88 -7.36 -8.67
N ASN A 77 -21.46 -6.48 -9.46
CA ASN A 77 -20.74 -5.80 -10.52
C ASN A 77 -19.60 -4.95 -9.95
N THR A 78 -18.37 -5.25 -10.33
CA THR A 78 -17.13 -4.57 -9.89
C THR A 78 -17.21 -3.06 -10.07
N LYS A 79 -17.77 -2.58 -11.21
CA LYS A 79 -17.91 -1.15 -11.51
C LYS A 79 -18.84 -0.45 -10.51
N LYS A 80 -19.97 -1.09 -10.16
CA LYS A 80 -20.92 -0.53 -9.19
C LYS A 80 -20.30 -0.40 -7.79
N LEU A 81 -19.59 -1.44 -7.34
CA LEU A 81 -18.87 -1.42 -6.06
C LEU A 81 -17.82 -0.31 -6.01
N LEU A 82 -17.02 -0.20 -7.07
CA LEU A 82 -15.99 0.83 -7.20
C LEU A 82 -16.59 2.24 -7.17
N ILE A 83 -17.68 2.48 -7.96
CA ILE A 83 -18.35 3.78 -7.98
C ILE A 83 -18.94 4.11 -6.61
N THR A 84 -19.53 3.13 -5.90
CA THR A 84 -20.05 3.34 -4.54
C THR A 84 -18.92 3.73 -3.57
N GLY A 85 -17.78 3.03 -3.59
CA GLY A 85 -16.64 3.37 -2.75
C GLY A 85 -16.07 4.76 -3.06
N LEU A 86 -15.90 5.10 -4.35
CA LEU A 86 -15.45 6.42 -4.79
C LEU A 86 -16.44 7.54 -4.45
N ALA A 87 -17.74 7.28 -4.52
CA ALA A 87 -18.78 8.25 -4.15
C ALA A 87 -18.75 8.55 -2.64
N ILE A 88 -18.62 7.51 -1.79
CA ILE A 88 -18.45 7.68 -0.33
C ILE A 88 -17.17 8.48 -0.05
N PHE A 89 -16.05 8.11 -0.66
CA PHE A 89 -14.78 8.81 -0.47
C PHE A 89 -14.87 10.28 -0.89
N SER A 90 -15.47 10.56 -2.06
CA SER A 90 -15.63 11.93 -2.59
C SER A 90 -16.57 12.77 -1.73
N ALA A 91 -17.65 12.19 -1.20
CA ALA A 91 -18.55 12.86 -0.26
C ALA A 91 -17.80 13.24 1.04
N CYS A 92 -16.98 12.33 1.57
CA CYS A 92 -16.10 12.62 2.72
C CYS A 92 -15.10 13.74 2.41
N SER A 93 -14.50 13.73 1.20
CA SER A 93 -13.55 14.75 0.76
C SER A 93 -14.14 16.15 0.75
N ILE A 94 -15.41 16.25 0.32
CA ILE A 94 -16.16 17.51 0.31
C ILE A 94 -16.58 17.91 1.73
N ALA A 95 -16.91 16.94 2.60
CA ALA A 95 -17.37 17.21 3.97
C ALA A 95 -16.25 17.70 4.90
N TYR A 96 -14.99 17.25 4.71
CA TYR A 96 -13.87 17.58 5.58
C TYR A 96 -13.64 19.09 5.78
N PRO A 97 -13.59 19.94 4.73
CA PRO A 97 -13.37 21.37 4.89
C PRO A 97 -14.45 22.11 5.70
N PHE A 98 -15.60 21.48 5.94
CA PHE A 98 -16.71 22.06 6.71
C PHE A 98 -16.79 21.50 8.16
N ALA A 99 -15.85 20.67 8.54
CA ALA A 99 -15.84 20.02 9.87
C ALA A 99 -15.00 20.83 10.88
N ASP A 100 -15.67 21.57 11.77
CA ASP A 100 -15.02 22.42 12.78
C ASP A 100 -14.84 21.73 14.15
N ARG A 101 -15.22 20.43 14.27
CA ARG A 101 -15.15 19.68 15.54
C ARG A 101 -14.39 18.38 15.34
N MET A 102 -13.55 18.00 16.32
CA MET A 102 -12.75 16.79 16.26
C MET A 102 -13.59 15.52 16.05
N TRP A 103 -14.73 15.37 16.71
CA TRP A 103 -15.61 14.21 16.52
C TRP A 103 -16.15 14.11 15.10
N ALA A 104 -16.42 15.26 14.43
CA ALA A 104 -16.87 15.27 13.04
C ALA A 104 -15.73 14.84 12.09
N LEU A 105 -14.51 15.32 12.33
CA LEU A 105 -13.32 14.88 11.59
C LEU A 105 -13.10 13.37 11.73
N LEU A 106 -13.22 12.82 12.95
CA LEU A 106 -13.09 11.38 13.19
C LEU A 106 -14.20 10.58 12.49
N LEU A 107 -15.45 11.04 12.51
CA LEU A 107 -16.55 10.39 11.83
C LEU A 107 -16.31 10.35 10.31
N ILE A 108 -15.92 11.49 9.72
CA ILE A 108 -15.61 11.58 8.30
C ILE A 108 -14.40 10.69 7.97
N SER A 109 -13.38 10.64 8.83
CA SER A 109 -12.21 9.76 8.68
C SER A 109 -12.61 8.28 8.65
N GLY A 110 -13.52 7.87 9.51
CA GLY A 110 -14.08 6.51 9.51
C GLY A 110 -14.86 6.18 8.23
N LEU A 111 -15.74 7.09 7.79
CA LEU A 111 -16.49 6.92 6.53
C LEU A 111 -15.57 6.90 5.31
N LEU A 112 -14.53 7.75 5.31
CA LEU A 112 -13.49 7.74 4.27
C LEU A 112 -12.77 6.39 4.22
N GLY A 113 -12.48 5.78 5.38
CA GLY A 113 -11.94 4.43 5.48
C GLY A 113 -12.82 3.36 4.84
N ILE A 114 -14.15 3.47 5.00
CA ILE A 114 -15.12 2.59 4.30
C ILE A 114 -14.99 2.77 2.79
N GLY A 115 -15.07 4.00 2.30
CA GLY A 115 -14.93 4.31 0.87
C GLY A 115 -13.64 3.80 0.29
N ALA A 116 -12.52 4.05 0.96
CA ALA A 116 -11.19 3.58 0.56
C ALA A 116 -11.11 2.05 0.53
N GLY A 117 -11.58 1.37 1.58
CA GLY A 117 -11.59 -0.09 1.66
C GLY A 117 -12.35 -0.74 0.52
N LEU A 118 -13.45 -0.12 0.08
CA LEU A 118 -14.20 -0.58 -1.10
C LEU A 118 -13.46 -0.36 -2.42
N VAL A 119 -12.57 0.63 -2.51
CA VAL A 119 -11.85 1.02 -3.75
C VAL A 119 -10.53 0.29 -3.92
N ILE A 120 -9.79 0.09 -2.84
CA ILE A 120 -8.41 -0.38 -2.84
C ILE A 120 -8.18 -1.68 -3.65
N PRO A 121 -8.99 -2.75 -3.50
CA PRO A 121 -8.76 -3.99 -4.24
C PRO A 121 -8.88 -3.82 -5.75
N PHE A 122 -9.66 -2.84 -6.20
CA PHE A 122 -9.89 -2.61 -7.63
C PHE A 122 -8.74 -1.90 -8.33
N SER A 123 -7.85 -1.20 -7.60
CA SER A 123 -6.67 -0.57 -8.19
C SER A 123 -5.74 -1.59 -8.88
N THR A 124 -5.53 -2.74 -8.24
CA THR A 124 -4.72 -3.85 -8.77
C THR A 124 -5.58 -4.90 -9.47
N GLY A 125 -6.80 -5.13 -9.00
CA GLY A 125 -7.76 -6.07 -9.59
C GLY A 125 -8.09 -5.72 -11.05
N LEU A 126 -8.35 -4.45 -11.36
CA LEU A 126 -8.58 -3.99 -12.72
C LEU A 126 -7.35 -4.21 -13.62
N VAL A 127 -6.13 -4.03 -13.09
CA VAL A 127 -4.93 -4.34 -13.86
C VAL A 127 -4.85 -5.83 -14.16
N ALA A 128 -5.16 -6.69 -13.19
CA ALA A 128 -5.19 -8.14 -13.41
C ALA A 128 -6.25 -8.57 -14.42
N ASP A 129 -7.36 -7.85 -14.46
CA ASP A 129 -8.48 -8.08 -15.38
C ASP A 129 -8.20 -7.68 -16.82
N TYR A 130 -7.55 -6.53 -17.03
CA TYR A 130 -7.33 -5.96 -18.37
C TYR A 130 -5.99 -6.32 -18.99
N PHE A 131 -4.99 -6.70 -18.18
CA PHE A 131 -3.63 -6.93 -18.65
C PHE A 131 -3.13 -8.34 -18.35
N SER A 132 -2.27 -8.89 -19.22
CA SER A 132 -1.64 -10.21 -19.03
C SER A 132 -0.14 -10.17 -19.29
N GLY A 133 0.58 -11.18 -18.76
CA GLY A 133 2.02 -11.35 -18.94
C GLY A 133 2.82 -10.12 -18.52
N SER A 134 3.85 -9.78 -19.27
CA SER A 134 4.74 -8.64 -18.99
C SER A 134 4.04 -7.27 -19.00
N TYR A 135 2.92 -7.16 -19.71
CA TYR A 135 2.10 -5.94 -19.68
C TYR A 135 1.45 -5.76 -18.33
N ARG A 136 0.94 -6.82 -17.68
CA ARG A 136 0.35 -6.78 -16.34
C ARG A 136 1.39 -6.39 -15.30
N THR A 137 2.55 -7.03 -15.28
CA THR A 137 3.65 -6.70 -14.37
C THR A 137 4.05 -5.22 -14.49
N LYS A 138 4.18 -4.73 -15.73
CA LYS A 138 4.50 -3.33 -16.00
C LYS A 138 3.43 -2.37 -15.44
N GLN A 139 2.15 -2.69 -15.64
CA GLN A 139 1.05 -1.84 -15.16
C GLN A 139 0.93 -1.87 -13.64
N LEU A 140 1.14 -3.02 -12.98
CA LEU A 140 1.21 -3.09 -11.51
C LEU A 140 2.37 -2.26 -10.94
N GLY A 141 3.52 -2.25 -11.64
CA GLY A 141 4.62 -1.36 -11.31
C GLY A 141 4.24 0.13 -11.42
N TYR A 142 3.53 0.51 -12.48
CA TYR A 142 3.06 1.89 -12.65
C TYR A 142 2.00 2.27 -11.61
N VAL A 143 1.08 1.38 -11.27
CA VAL A 143 0.12 1.58 -10.18
C VAL A 143 0.85 1.83 -8.87
N SER A 144 1.83 0.99 -8.51
CA SER A 144 2.63 1.17 -7.30
C SER A 144 3.39 2.51 -7.31
N ALA A 145 4.02 2.87 -8.44
CA ALA A 145 4.72 4.13 -8.59
C ALA A 145 3.79 5.35 -8.45
N ILE A 146 2.62 5.32 -9.08
CA ILE A 146 1.61 6.38 -9.00
C ILE A 146 1.10 6.53 -7.56
N THR A 147 0.81 5.41 -6.89
CA THR A 147 0.36 5.40 -5.49
C THR A 147 1.37 6.12 -4.58
N ASN A 148 2.65 5.75 -4.66
CA ASN A 148 3.71 6.36 -3.85
C ASN A 148 3.96 7.83 -4.20
N LEU A 149 4.00 8.17 -5.50
CA LEU A 149 4.20 9.55 -5.96
C LEU A 149 3.02 10.45 -5.55
N THR A 150 1.80 9.92 -5.61
CA THR A 150 0.60 10.66 -5.16
C THR A 150 0.69 10.99 -3.68
N LEU A 151 1.16 10.05 -2.85
CA LEU A 151 1.33 10.29 -1.42
C LEU A 151 2.35 11.42 -1.15
N VAL A 152 3.50 11.39 -1.84
CA VAL A 152 4.50 12.47 -1.72
C VAL A 152 3.91 13.83 -2.11
N ILE A 153 3.21 13.90 -3.24
CA ILE A 153 2.60 15.16 -3.71
C ILE A 153 1.48 15.60 -2.74
N ALA A 154 0.64 14.68 -2.29
CA ALA A 154 -0.47 14.99 -1.39
C ALA A 154 0.02 15.52 -0.03
N THR A 155 1.06 14.91 0.56
CA THR A 155 1.64 15.38 1.83
C THR A 155 2.27 16.76 1.69
N LEU A 156 3.00 17.04 0.61
CA LEU A 156 3.57 18.37 0.33
C LEU A 156 2.48 19.42 0.14
N LEU A 157 1.43 19.10 -0.64
CA LEU A 157 0.31 20.00 -0.86
C LEU A 157 -0.50 20.22 0.44
N ALA A 158 -0.75 19.19 1.21
CA ALA A 158 -1.47 19.30 2.49
C ALA A 158 -0.71 20.23 3.45
N GLY A 159 0.61 20.07 3.57
CA GLY A 159 1.47 20.94 4.38
C GLY A 159 1.47 22.40 3.91
N PHE A 160 1.58 22.62 2.60
CA PHE A 160 1.53 23.97 2.01
C PHE A 160 0.17 24.65 2.25
N LEU A 161 -0.93 23.94 1.97
CA LEU A 161 -2.29 24.43 2.16
C LEU A 161 -2.61 24.69 3.62
N ALA A 162 -2.03 23.93 4.55
CA ALA A 162 -2.13 24.19 5.99
C ALA A 162 -1.58 25.57 6.37
N GLY A 163 -0.59 26.09 5.66
CA GLY A 163 -0.08 27.46 5.84
C GLY A 163 -1.16 28.52 5.64
N ILE A 164 -2.09 28.29 4.72
CA ILE A 164 -3.20 29.20 4.39
C ILE A 164 -4.37 28.94 5.37
N SER A 165 -4.89 27.72 5.37
CA SER A 165 -5.94 27.25 6.29
C SER A 165 -5.85 25.74 6.46
N TRP A 166 -5.99 25.26 7.69
CA TRP A 166 -5.95 23.81 7.96
C TRP A 166 -7.08 23.04 7.26
N HIS A 167 -8.25 23.65 7.04
CA HIS A 167 -9.36 23.08 6.29
C HIS A 167 -8.96 22.76 4.83
N LEU A 168 -8.16 23.64 4.20
CA LEU A 168 -7.72 23.45 2.82
C LEU A 168 -6.80 22.25 2.65
N SER A 169 -6.13 21.79 3.71
CA SER A 169 -5.29 20.59 3.65
C SER A 169 -6.06 19.35 3.23
N PHE A 170 -7.34 19.27 3.56
CA PHE A 170 -8.20 18.14 3.19
C PHE A 170 -8.63 18.15 1.71
N VAL A 171 -8.40 19.25 0.98
CA VAL A 171 -8.70 19.35 -0.46
C VAL A 171 -7.89 18.33 -1.28
N VAL A 172 -6.77 17.83 -0.76
CA VAL A 172 -6.00 16.75 -1.42
C VAL A 172 -6.83 15.49 -1.65
N TYR A 173 -7.84 15.25 -0.83
CA TYR A 173 -8.75 14.11 -1.02
C TYR A 173 -9.72 14.30 -2.20
N CYS A 174 -9.91 15.52 -2.73
CA CYS A 174 -10.81 15.80 -3.87
C CYS A 174 -10.34 15.16 -5.19
N ILE A 175 -9.11 14.64 -5.25
CA ILE A 175 -8.64 13.77 -6.34
C ILE A 175 -9.62 12.60 -6.58
N SER A 176 -10.30 12.12 -5.54
CA SER A 176 -11.32 11.07 -5.64
C SER A 176 -12.47 11.42 -6.59
N GLY A 177 -12.86 12.69 -6.69
CA GLY A 177 -13.86 13.16 -7.64
C GLY A 177 -13.45 12.97 -9.10
N ILE A 178 -12.17 13.19 -9.41
CA ILE A 178 -11.59 12.93 -10.73
C ILE A 178 -11.66 11.42 -11.02
N SER A 179 -11.29 10.59 -10.03
CA SER A 179 -11.34 9.13 -10.17
C SER A 179 -12.77 8.63 -10.35
N LEU A 180 -13.74 9.22 -9.63
CA LEU A 180 -15.16 8.91 -9.78
C LEU A 180 -15.64 9.21 -11.20
N PHE A 181 -15.27 10.36 -11.76
CA PHE A 181 -15.61 10.72 -13.14
C PHE A 181 -15.04 9.71 -14.15
N PHE A 182 -13.77 9.36 -14.04
CA PHE A 182 -13.15 8.39 -14.95
C PHE A 182 -13.65 6.96 -14.74
N ALA A 183 -14.12 6.58 -13.56
CA ALA A 183 -14.66 5.25 -13.29
C ALA A 183 -15.89 4.91 -14.16
N PHE A 184 -16.66 5.90 -14.63
CA PHE A 184 -17.78 5.68 -15.55
C PHE A 184 -17.35 5.14 -16.92
N TYR A 185 -16.09 5.36 -17.35
CA TYR A 185 -15.55 4.82 -18.62
C TYR A 185 -15.12 3.36 -18.54
N LEU A 186 -15.12 2.75 -17.36
CA LEU A 186 -14.81 1.33 -17.19
C LEU A 186 -15.98 0.47 -17.69
N ASP A 187 -15.66 -0.72 -18.20
CA ASP A 187 -16.66 -1.69 -18.66
C ASP A 187 -17.42 -2.29 -17.47
N GLU A 188 -18.68 -2.56 -17.68
CA GLU A 188 -19.46 -3.39 -16.77
C GLU A 188 -19.11 -4.85 -17.00
N LYS A 189 -18.61 -5.51 -15.96
CA LYS A 189 -18.36 -6.96 -15.98
C LYS A 189 -19.43 -7.66 -15.15
N PRO A 190 -19.98 -8.78 -15.65
CA PRO A 190 -20.90 -9.59 -14.86
C PRO A 190 -20.17 -10.14 -13.63
N PRO A 191 -20.87 -10.36 -12.51
CA PRO A 191 -20.31 -11.02 -11.34
C PRO A 191 -19.80 -12.43 -11.70
N PHE A 192 -18.76 -12.87 -11.00
CA PHE A 192 -18.14 -14.19 -11.25
C PHE A 192 -19.15 -15.33 -11.24
N TYR A 193 -20.01 -15.40 -10.24
CA TYR A 193 -21.02 -16.47 -10.12
C TYR A 193 -22.08 -16.42 -11.23
N SER A 194 -22.44 -15.25 -11.74
CA SER A 194 -23.36 -15.13 -12.88
C SER A 194 -22.72 -15.57 -14.19
N ALA A 195 -21.42 -15.26 -14.39
CA ALA A 195 -20.68 -15.70 -15.57
C ALA A 195 -20.47 -17.24 -15.57
N SER A 196 -20.18 -17.83 -14.41
CA SER A 196 -20.01 -19.29 -14.27
C SER A 196 -21.31 -20.07 -14.52
N ALA A 197 -22.47 -19.48 -14.22
CA ALA A 197 -23.77 -20.08 -14.51
C ALA A 197 -24.11 -20.13 -16.01
N GLN A 198 -23.56 -19.23 -16.81
CA GLN A 198 -23.75 -19.18 -18.27
C GLN A 198 -22.78 -20.13 -19.03
N GLU A 199 -21.60 -20.47 -18.44
CA GLU A 199 -20.60 -21.37 -19.03
C GLU A 199 -20.70 -22.82 -18.51
N ALA A 200 -21.69 -23.16 -17.70
CA ALA A 200 -21.84 -24.47 -17.10
C ALA A 200 -22.27 -25.55 -18.12
N THR A 201 -21.34 -25.98 -18.95
CA THR A 201 -21.24 -27.39 -19.30
C THR A 201 -20.77 -28.16 -18.05
N PRO A 202 -21.39 -29.32 -17.69
CA PRO A 202 -21.05 -30.04 -16.48
C PRO A 202 -19.65 -30.70 -16.63
N VAL A 203 -18.60 -29.94 -16.29
CA VAL A 203 -17.29 -30.51 -16.05
C VAL A 203 -17.32 -31.03 -14.62
N GLN A 204 -17.40 -32.35 -14.48
CA GLN A 204 -17.18 -33.06 -13.24
C GLN A 204 -15.86 -32.59 -12.61
N GLN A 205 -15.95 -31.77 -11.56
CA GLN A 205 -14.79 -31.45 -10.75
C GLN A 205 -14.52 -32.62 -9.80
N PRO A 206 -13.33 -33.23 -9.82
CA PRO A 206 -12.95 -34.17 -8.78
C PRO A 206 -12.81 -33.41 -7.46
N ALA A 207 -13.65 -33.75 -6.50
CA ALA A 207 -13.66 -33.21 -5.14
C ALA A 207 -12.53 -33.80 -4.30
N THR A 208 -11.27 -33.55 -4.65
CA THR A 208 -10.14 -33.91 -3.77
C THR A 208 -8.94 -33.06 -4.12
N HIS A 209 -8.62 -32.07 -3.29
CA HIS A 209 -7.33 -31.41 -3.05
C HIS A 209 -7.45 -29.97 -2.54
N HIS A 210 -8.39 -29.68 -1.62
CA HIS A 210 -8.55 -28.30 -1.11
C HIS A 210 -7.38 -27.80 -0.24
N HIS A 211 -6.63 -28.67 0.45
CA HIS A 211 -5.57 -28.21 1.38
C HIS A 211 -4.24 -27.80 0.72
N LYS A 212 -3.87 -28.35 -0.45
CA LYS A 212 -2.63 -27.94 -1.17
C LYS A 212 -2.78 -26.66 -1.97
N LYS A 213 -4.01 -26.28 -2.33
CA LYS A 213 -4.29 -25.17 -3.27
C LYS A 213 -4.01 -23.78 -2.71
N TYR A 214 -4.03 -23.57 -1.38
CA TYR A 214 -3.90 -22.26 -0.74
C TYR A 214 -2.58 -22.01 0.00
N ASN A 215 -1.73 -23.03 0.16
CA ASN A 215 -0.46 -22.89 0.89
C ASN A 215 0.49 -21.83 0.25
N TRP A 216 0.45 -21.70 -1.09
CA TRP A 216 1.23 -20.69 -1.78
C TRP A 216 0.74 -19.27 -1.44
N LEU A 217 -0.59 -19.09 -1.34
CA LEU A 217 -1.20 -17.80 -1.02
C LEU A 217 -0.84 -17.36 0.41
N ILE A 218 -0.97 -18.26 1.39
CA ILE A 218 -0.61 -18.00 2.78
C ILE A 218 0.88 -17.63 2.89
N LYS A 219 1.76 -18.35 2.18
CA LYS A 219 3.20 -18.02 2.14
C LYS A 219 3.44 -16.63 1.54
N LEU A 220 2.71 -16.27 0.48
CA LEU A 220 2.83 -14.98 -0.18
C LEU A 220 2.28 -13.85 0.70
N MET A 221 1.15 -14.07 1.38
CA MET A 221 0.56 -13.13 2.35
C MET A 221 1.53 -12.87 3.52
N LEU A 222 2.11 -13.93 4.10
CA LEU A 222 3.10 -13.80 5.17
C LEU A 222 4.37 -13.09 4.70
N PHE A 223 4.83 -13.42 3.49
CA PHE A 223 5.97 -12.74 2.88
C PHE A 223 5.71 -11.24 2.73
N TYR A 224 4.53 -10.87 2.23
CA TYR A 224 4.15 -9.46 2.07
C TYR A 224 3.99 -8.75 3.40
N TYR A 225 3.39 -9.41 4.41
CA TYR A 225 3.29 -8.90 5.77
C TYR A 225 4.67 -8.55 6.35
N VAL A 226 5.61 -9.50 6.30
CA VAL A 226 6.99 -9.28 6.82
C VAL A 226 7.68 -8.17 6.05
N ALA A 227 7.61 -8.16 4.72
CA ALA A 227 8.20 -7.12 3.89
C ALA A 227 7.67 -5.73 4.24
N THR A 228 6.34 -5.61 4.42
CA THR A 228 5.69 -4.36 4.84
C THR A 228 6.09 -3.96 6.25
N PHE A 229 6.07 -4.89 7.19
CA PHE A 229 6.48 -4.65 8.57
C PHE A 229 7.90 -4.04 8.64
N LEU A 230 8.84 -4.60 7.88
CA LEU A 230 10.21 -4.09 7.80
C LEU A 230 10.28 -2.70 7.15
N ALA A 231 9.51 -2.47 6.09
CA ALA A 231 9.48 -1.17 5.40
C ALA A 231 8.88 -0.06 6.29
N LEU A 232 7.89 -0.38 7.13
CA LEU A 232 7.25 0.56 8.06
C LEU A 232 8.18 1.10 9.15
N THR A 233 9.31 0.43 9.41
CA THR A 233 10.31 0.90 10.38
C THR A 233 10.77 2.31 10.08
N ILE A 234 10.94 2.66 8.78
CA ILE A 234 11.39 4.00 8.38
C ILE A 234 10.33 5.06 8.67
N PRO A 235 9.13 5.05 8.07
CA PRO A 235 8.16 6.13 8.25
C PRO A 235 7.67 6.29 9.70
N LEU A 236 7.61 5.21 10.48
CA LEU A 236 7.09 5.26 11.84
C LEU A 236 8.12 5.65 12.91
N ASN A 237 9.42 5.39 12.68
CA ASN A 237 10.42 5.59 13.73
C ASN A 237 11.54 6.57 13.38
N LEU A 238 11.68 6.97 12.10
CA LEU A 238 12.80 7.79 11.65
C LEU A 238 12.87 9.14 12.36
N SER A 239 11.73 9.79 12.57
CA SER A 239 11.67 11.10 13.23
C SER A 239 12.21 11.06 14.66
N LEU A 240 11.76 10.06 15.44
CA LEU A 240 12.21 9.84 16.82
C LEU A 240 13.70 9.45 16.86
N TYR A 241 14.13 8.57 15.95
CA TYR A 241 15.52 8.17 15.80
C TYR A 241 16.45 9.36 15.54
N MET A 242 16.09 10.23 14.60
CA MET A 242 16.87 11.43 14.27
C MET A 242 16.91 12.45 15.40
N HIS A 243 15.77 12.65 16.08
CA HIS A 243 15.69 13.54 17.22
C HIS A 243 16.62 13.10 18.35
N ASN A 244 16.60 11.83 18.72
CA ASN A 244 17.45 11.26 19.78
C ASN A 244 18.95 11.31 19.45
N LEU A 245 19.30 11.21 18.16
CA LEU A 245 20.68 11.34 17.70
C LEU A 245 21.14 12.77 17.46
N LYS A 246 20.28 13.75 17.59
CA LYS A 246 20.54 15.16 17.26
C LYS A 246 21.05 15.33 15.81
N LEU A 247 20.53 14.51 14.89
CA LEU A 247 20.93 14.50 13.46
C LEU A 247 20.13 15.47 12.59
N GLY A 248 19.25 16.27 13.18
CA GLY A 248 18.48 17.28 12.47
C GLY A 248 17.11 17.54 13.11
N ASN A 249 16.39 18.49 12.55
CA ASN A 249 15.04 18.88 12.98
C ASN A 249 13.96 17.99 12.32
N TYR A 250 12.73 18.13 12.75
CA TYR A 250 11.55 17.42 12.18
C TYR A 250 11.40 17.60 10.67
N ASP A 251 11.79 18.77 10.13
CA ASP A 251 11.75 19.05 8.68
C ASP A 251 12.65 18.11 7.87
N ILE A 252 13.83 17.77 8.42
CA ILE A 252 14.80 16.87 7.76
C ILE A 252 14.27 15.44 7.80
N SER A 253 13.65 15.00 8.90
CA SER A 253 13.05 13.66 8.98
C SER A 253 11.86 13.51 8.00
N GLY A 254 11.01 14.52 7.90
CA GLY A 254 9.93 14.57 6.90
C GLY A 254 10.44 14.50 5.47
N THR A 255 11.54 15.21 5.17
CA THR A 255 12.20 15.14 3.86
C THR A 255 12.72 13.73 3.57
N LEU A 256 13.38 13.08 4.54
CA LEU A 256 13.86 11.70 4.36
C LEU A 256 12.73 10.69 4.19
N ILE A 257 11.59 10.86 4.89
CA ILE A 257 10.40 10.04 4.69
C ILE A 257 9.85 10.24 3.26
N SER A 258 9.87 11.47 2.76
CA SER A 258 9.49 11.75 1.35
C SER A 258 10.45 11.09 0.36
N VAL A 259 11.75 11.10 0.65
CA VAL A 259 12.78 10.37 -0.14
C VAL A 259 12.53 8.87 -0.11
N PHE A 260 12.08 8.31 1.02
CA PHE A 260 11.68 6.90 1.11
C PHE A 260 10.57 6.53 0.15
N PHE A 261 9.46 7.28 0.16
CA PHE A 261 8.34 7.05 -0.75
C PHE A 261 8.72 7.30 -2.22
N LEU A 262 9.55 8.30 -2.48
CA LEU A 262 10.09 8.54 -3.83
C LEU A 262 10.96 7.39 -4.31
N SER A 263 11.78 6.81 -3.42
CA SER A 263 12.64 5.66 -3.72
C SER A 263 11.84 4.41 -4.05
N MET A 264 10.65 4.24 -3.46
CA MET A 264 9.72 3.16 -3.81
C MET A 264 9.08 3.36 -5.19
N THR A 265 9.00 4.60 -5.69
CA THR A 265 8.41 4.93 -7.00
C THR A 265 9.27 4.44 -8.17
N LEU A 266 10.58 4.61 -8.09
CA LEU A 266 11.52 4.29 -9.17
C LEU A 266 11.48 2.81 -9.61
N PRO A 267 11.53 1.82 -8.70
CA PRO A 267 11.41 0.41 -9.08
C PRO A 267 10.08 0.10 -9.78
N GLY A 268 8.98 0.69 -9.34
CA GLY A 268 7.68 0.51 -9.97
C GLY A 268 7.68 0.94 -11.44
N LEU A 269 8.34 2.06 -11.76
CA LEU A 269 8.48 2.53 -13.14
C LEU A 269 9.37 1.63 -14.00
N LEU A 270 10.38 1.01 -13.39
CA LEU A 270 11.42 0.24 -14.07
C LEU A 270 11.26 -1.28 -13.92
N ILE A 271 10.16 -1.75 -13.35
CA ILE A 271 9.98 -3.14 -12.88
C ILE A 271 10.32 -4.20 -13.95
N ASN A 272 9.87 -4.02 -15.18
CA ASN A 272 10.18 -4.98 -16.25
C ASN A 272 11.67 -5.01 -16.60
N ARG A 273 12.37 -3.87 -16.55
CA ARG A 273 13.81 -3.81 -16.77
C ARG A 273 14.57 -4.47 -15.64
N ILE A 274 14.13 -4.25 -14.40
CA ILE A 274 14.70 -4.85 -13.18
C ILE A 274 14.55 -6.38 -13.25
N ILE A 275 13.35 -6.88 -13.57
CA ILE A 275 13.10 -8.33 -13.72
C ILE A 275 13.93 -8.92 -14.87
N ALA A 276 14.04 -8.22 -16.00
CA ALA A 276 14.85 -8.70 -17.14
C ALA A 276 16.35 -8.78 -16.80
N LEU A 277 16.86 -7.83 -16.00
CA LEU A 277 18.25 -7.79 -15.55
C LEU A 277 18.56 -8.83 -14.47
N LEU A 278 17.71 -8.89 -13.43
CA LEU A 278 17.96 -9.69 -12.23
C LEU A 278 17.37 -11.11 -12.33
N LYS A 279 16.44 -11.33 -13.24
CA LYS A 279 15.81 -12.65 -13.51
C LYS A 279 15.30 -13.32 -12.21
N ALA A 280 15.72 -14.55 -11.96
CA ALA A 280 15.35 -15.33 -10.79
C ALA A 280 15.80 -14.69 -9.45
N TYR A 281 16.85 -13.85 -9.46
CA TYR A 281 17.40 -13.19 -8.27
C TYR A 281 16.63 -11.95 -7.84
N THR A 282 15.62 -11.49 -8.58
CA THR A 282 14.93 -10.22 -8.33
C THR A 282 14.40 -10.10 -6.89
N ASN A 283 13.69 -11.12 -6.40
CA ASN A 283 13.16 -11.10 -5.03
C ASN A 283 14.26 -11.13 -3.98
N PHE A 284 15.29 -11.94 -4.19
CA PHE A 284 16.42 -12.04 -3.27
C PHE A 284 17.17 -10.70 -3.17
N ILE A 285 17.51 -10.09 -4.30
CA ILE A 285 18.19 -8.78 -4.34
C ILE A 285 17.32 -7.69 -3.71
N ALA A 286 16.00 -7.70 -3.92
CA ALA A 286 15.09 -6.75 -3.29
C ALA A 286 15.10 -6.84 -1.76
N ILE A 287 15.11 -8.07 -1.20
CA ILE A 287 15.24 -8.30 0.26
C ILE A 287 16.61 -7.86 0.75
N VAL A 288 17.69 -8.17 0.05
CA VAL A 288 19.06 -7.76 0.41
C VAL A 288 19.19 -6.23 0.42
N LEU A 289 18.65 -5.53 -0.59
CA LEU A 289 18.66 -4.06 -0.62
C LEU A 289 17.92 -3.48 0.60
N LEU A 290 16.74 -4.01 0.93
CA LEU A 290 15.99 -3.60 2.11
C LEU A 290 16.81 -3.86 3.40
N THR A 291 17.42 -5.02 3.51
CA THR A 291 18.24 -5.40 4.68
C THR A 291 19.46 -4.51 4.83
N VAL A 292 20.22 -4.28 3.75
CA VAL A 292 21.40 -3.40 3.76
C VAL A 292 20.99 -1.97 4.12
N GLY A 293 19.85 -1.51 3.62
CA GLY A 293 19.30 -0.20 3.98
C GLY A 293 19.05 -0.08 5.49
N LEU A 294 18.44 -1.08 6.12
CA LEU A 294 18.20 -1.10 7.58
C LEU A 294 19.49 -1.21 8.40
N ILE A 295 20.51 -1.93 7.91
CA ILE A 295 21.80 -2.06 8.58
C ILE A 295 22.48 -0.69 8.80
N PHE A 296 22.35 0.26 7.87
CA PHE A 296 22.94 1.59 8.03
C PHE A 296 22.38 2.37 9.23
N PHE A 297 21.16 2.07 9.68
CA PHE A 297 20.59 2.68 10.89
C PHE A 297 21.20 2.10 12.18
N VAL A 298 21.61 0.83 12.16
CA VAL A 298 22.24 0.20 13.35
C VAL A 298 23.61 0.78 13.66
N PHE A 299 24.39 1.14 12.63
CA PHE A 299 25.75 1.65 12.79
C PHE A 299 25.84 3.15 13.17
N LYS A 300 24.71 3.81 13.49
CA LYS A 300 24.67 5.24 13.84
C LYS A 300 25.38 6.12 12.81
N ALA A 301 25.22 5.76 11.56
CA ALA A 301 25.91 6.39 10.45
C ALA A 301 25.53 7.87 10.34
N GLY A 302 26.42 8.70 9.81
CA GLY A 302 26.11 10.10 9.51
C GLY A 302 25.00 10.25 8.49
N MET A 303 24.51 11.47 8.30
CA MET A 303 23.35 11.79 7.46
C MET A 303 23.39 11.18 6.05
N PHE A 304 24.58 11.13 5.44
CA PHE A 304 24.76 10.54 4.11
C PHE A 304 24.36 9.05 4.08
N LEU A 305 24.88 8.25 5.02
CA LEU A 305 24.59 6.81 5.09
C LEU A 305 23.14 6.54 5.52
N LEU A 306 22.55 7.39 6.36
CA LEU A 306 21.13 7.31 6.69
C LEU A 306 20.27 7.55 5.46
N THR A 307 20.58 8.57 4.66
CA THR A 307 19.87 8.85 3.40
C THR A 307 19.99 7.67 2.44
N LEU A 308 21.18 7.08 2.32
CA LEU A 308 21.40 5.89 1.51
C LEU A 308 20.60 4.70 2.04
N GLY A 309 20.53 4.52 3.36
CA GLY A 309 19.71 3.51 4.03
C GLY A 309 18.23 3.64 3.70
N VAL A 310 17.71 4.86 3.79
CA VAL A 310 16.34 5.20 3.40
C VAL A 310 16.07 4.83 1.93
N ILE A 311 16.97 5.22 1.02
CA ILE A 311 16.84 4.95 -0.41
C ILE A 311 16.86 3.45 -0.70
N LEU A 312 17.80 2.70 -0.13
CA LEU A 312 17.94 1.25 -0.36
C LEU A 312 16.73 0.47 0.19
N THR A 313 16.26 0.82 1.39
CA THR A 313 15.07 0.20 1.98
C THR A 313 13.83 0.45 1.13
N GLY A 314 13.60 1.71 0.72
CA GLY A 314 12.48 2.08 -0.15
C GLY A 314 12.56 1.41 -1.51
N PHE A 315 13.74 1.38 -2.14
CA PHE A 315 13.96 0.74 -3.44
C PHE A 315 13.70 -0.78 -3.37
N GLY A 316 14.20 -1.46 -2.33
CA GLY A 316 13.97 -2.88 -2.10
C GLY A 316 12.47 -3.21 -1.97
N TYR A 317 11.75 -2.49 -1.11
CA TYR A 317 10.32 -2.68 -0.95
C TYR A 317 9.52 -2.35 -2.22
N GLY A 318 9.90 -1.29 -2.93
CA GLY A 318 9.28 -0.88 -4.19
C GLY A 318 9.40 -1.91 -5.33
N ILE A 319 10.44 -2.78 -5.32
CA ILE A 319 10.53 -3.93 -6.22
C ILE A 319 9.54 -5.03 -5.79
N MET A 320 9.44 -5.31 -4.48
CA MET A 320 8.68 -6.47 -3.98
C MET A 320 7.18 -6.31 -4.21
N GLN A 321 6.62 -5.14 -3.96
CA GLN A 321 5.18 -4.91 -3.99
C GLN A 321 4.52 -5.28 -5.33
N PRO A 322 4.94 -4.75 -6.50
CA PRO A 322 4.32 -5.09 -7.79
C PRO A 322 4.53 -6.56 -8.18
N ILE A 323 5.64 -7.17 -7.78
CA ILE A 323 5.91 -8.59 -8.04
C ILE A 323 4.96 -9.49 -7.23
N ILE A 324 4.71 -9.15 -5.97
CA ILE A 324 3.77 -9.89 -5.12
C ILE A 324 2.36 -9.84 -5.73
N TYR A 325 1.92 -8.67 -6.18
CA TYR A 325 0.61 -8.51 -6.81
C TYR A 325 0.53 -9.26 -8.15
N ASP A 326 1.57 -9.18 -8.97
CA ASP A 326 1.63 -9.92 -10.25
C ASP A 326 1.63 -11.43 -10.03
N LYS A 327 2.42 -11.92 -9.07
CA LYS A 327 2.45 -13.33 -8.71
C LYS A 327 1.09 -13.80 -8.19
N THR A 328 0.42 -12.99 -7.38
CA THR A 328 -0.95 -13.28 -6.90
C THR A 328 -1.91 -13.42 -8.08
N ALA A 329 -1.94 -12.43 -8.97
CA ALA A 329 -2.85 -12.40 -10.11
C ALA A 329 -2.57 -13.49 -11.14
N SER A 330 -1.29 -13.95 -11.27
CA SER A 330 -0.90 -14.98 -12.25
C SER A 330 -1.33 -16.40 -11.86
N HIS A 331 -1.61 -16.66 -10.57
CA HIS A 331 -1.96 -17.99 -10.08
C HIS A 331 -3.47 -18.23 -9.98
N VAL A 332 -4.28 -17.26 -10.35
CA VAL A 332 -5.74 -17.32 -10.25
C VAL A 332 -6.39 -16.89 -11.58
N LYS A 333 -7.66 -17.26 -11.75
CA LYS A 333 -8.44 -16.78 -12.90
C LYS A 333 -8.66 -15.27 -12.78
N PRO A 334 -8.69 -14.53 -13.90
CA PRO A 334 -8.94 -13.07 -13.87
C PRO A 334 -10.20 -12.69 -13.07
N SER A 335 -11.26 -13.49 -13.15
CA SER A 335 -12.51 -13.30 -12.43
C SER A 335 -12.40 -13.40 -10.90
N GLU A 336 -11.40 -14.12 -10.38
CA GLU A 336 -11.11 -14.28 -8.94
C GLU A 336 -9.98 -13.34 -8.48
N ALA A 337 -9.28 -12.70 -9.41
CA ALA A 337 -8.05 -11.98 -9.12
C ALA A 337 -8.26 -10.83 -8.10
N THR A 338 -9.33 -10.06 -8.24
CA THR A 338 -9.67 -8.98 -7.30
C THR A 338 -9.86 -9.49 -5.88
N PHE A 339 -10.57 -10.62 -5.71
CA PHE A 339 -10.77 -11.23 -4.40
C PHE A 339 -9.45 -11.72 -3.78
N VAL A 340 -8.64 -12.46 -4.54
CA VAL A 340 -7.37 -13.00 -4.02
C VAL A 340 -6.35 -11.88 -3.77
N LEU A 341 -6.33 -10.84 -4.61
CA LEU A 341 -5.52 -9.65 -4.37
C LEU A 341 -5.96 -8.92 -3.09
N SER A 342 -7.27 -8.86 -2.79
CA SER A 342 -7.75 -8.24 -1.54
C SER A 342 -7.21 -8.96 -0.29
N LEU A 343 -7.10 -10.30 -0.33
CA LEU A 343 -6.50 -11.10 0.76
C LEU A 343 -5.01 -10.76 0.96
N VAL A 344 -4.29 -10.52 -0.12
CA VAL A 344 -2.87 -10.12 -0.04
C VAL A 344 -2.75 -8.67 0.43
N MET A 345 -3.55 -7.76 -0.12
CA MET A 345 -3.47 -6.33 0.21
C MET A 345 -3.84 -6.02 1.66
N VAL A 346 -4.76 -6.79 2.26
CA VAL A 346 -5.10 -6.60 3.67
C VAL A 346 -3.90 -6.83 4.59
N MET A 347 -2.90 -7.64 4.18
CA MET A 347 -1.68 -7.87 4.96
C MET A 347 -0.87 -6.59 5.16
N ASN A 348 -0.93 -5.64 4.22
CA ASN A 348 -0.31 -4.32 4.37
C ASN A 348 -0.94 -3.57 5.55
N TYR A 349 -2.27 -3.52 5.61
CA TYR A 349 -2.99 -2.82 6.69
C TYR A 349 -2.87 -3.55 8.03
N ILE A 350 -2.85 -4.88 8.02
CA ILE A 350 -2.59 -5.66 9.24
C ILE A 350 -1.17 -5.35 9.75
N ALA A 351 -0.18 -5.22 8.87
CA ALA A 351 1.17 -4.83 9.28
C ALA A 351 1.20 -3.43 9.89
N ILE A 352 0.52 -2.44 9.28
CA ILE A 352 0.42 -1.07 9.82
C ILE A 352 -0.21 -1.07 11.22
N ILE A 353 -1.30 -1.83 11.40
CA ILE A 353 -2.03 -1.90 12.67
C ILE A 353 -1.19 -2.62 13.74
N THR A 354 -0.56 -3.73 13.39
CA THR A 354 0.14 -4.60 14.37
C THR A 354 1.55 -4.12 14.69
N TYR A 355 2.18 -3.31 13.82
CA TYR A 355 3.55 -2.84 13.99
C TYR A 355 3.81 -2.21 15.35
N PRO A 356 3.07 -1.17 15.80
CA PRO A 356 3.33 -0.53 17.09
C PRO A 356 3.10 -1.48 18.27
N PHE A 357 2.11 -2.35 18.22
CA PHE A 357 1.83 -3.30 19.30
C PHE A 357 2.92 -4.36 19.43
N ILE A 358 3.40 -4.90 18.31
CA ILE A 358 4.49 -5.88 18.31
C ILE A 358 5.78 -5.23 18.82
N LEU A 359 6.08 -4.01 18.33
CA LEU A 359 7.25 -3.27 18.75
C LEU A 359 7.22 -3.01 20.25
N GLN A 360 6.15 -2.40 20.77
CA GLN A 360 5.97 -2.10 22.17
C GLN A 360 6.00 -3.35 23.06
N GLY A 361 5.38 -4.45 22.60
CA GLY A 361 5.41 -5.72 23.31
C GLY A 361 6.83 -6.27 23.46
N ILE A 362 7.66 -6.16 22.41
CA ILE A 362 9.05 -6.63 22.45
C ILE A 362 9.93 -5.65 23.27
N GLU A 363 9.74 -4.34 23.14
CA GLU A 363 10.42 -3.31 23.95
C GLU A 363 10.19 -3.53 25.44
N SER A 364 8.96 -3.84 25.84
CA SER A 364 8.64 -4.14 27.24
C SER A 364 9.32 -5.41 27.75
N LEU A 365 9.47 -6.45 26.92
CA LEU A 365 10.20 -7.69 27.28
C LEU A 365 11.69 -7.45 27.51
N PHE A 366 12.30 -6.54 26.74
CA PHE A 366 13.70 -6.20 26.86
C PHE A 366 13.96 -5.00 27.77
N SER A 367 12.90 -4.41 28.37
CA SER A 367 12.96 -3.22 29.24
C SER A 367 13.76 -2.08 28.61
N THR A 368 13.51 -1.79 27.31
CA THR A 368 14.25 -0.79 26.54
C THR A 368 13.30 0.21 25.90
N ASP A 369 13.61 1.51 26.04
CA ASP A 369 12.91 2.62 25.38
C ASP A 369 13.80 3.31 24.33
N SER A 370 14.78 2.59 23.80
CA SER A 370 15.77 3.15 22.90
C SER A 370 15.20 3.37 21.51
N ALA A 371 15.30 4.58 20.97
CA ALA A 371 14.92 4.90 19.58
C ALA A 371 15.69 4.10 18.50
N TYR A 372 16.76 3.41 18.87
CA TYR A 372 17.49 2.49 17.98
C TYR A 372 16.86 1.11 17.91
N PHE A 373 16.12 0.72 18.94
CA PHE A 373 15.61 -0.63 19.08
C PHE A 373 14.74 -1.07 17.89
N PRO A 374 13.82 -0.24 17.36
CA PRO A 374 13.04 -0.60 16.17
C PRO A 374 13.90 -0.98 14.96
N PHE A 375 14.99 -0.25 14.74
CA PHE A 375 15.93 -0.51 13.63
C PHE A 375 16.76 -1.76 13.85
N ILE A 376 17.23 -2.01 15.08
CA ILE A 376 17.97 -3.24 15.44
C ILE A 376 17.07 -4.46 15.23
N LEU A 377 15.85 -4.44 15.81
CA LEU A 377 14.87 -5.52 15.69
C LEU A 377 14.55 -5.81 14.21
N SER A 378 14.22 -4.76 13.46
CA SER A 378 13.89 -4.91 12.03
C SER A 378 15.09 -5.40 11.22
N THR A 379 16.31 -4.99 11.56
CA THR A 379 17.53 -5.49 10.90
C THR A 379 17.73 -6.99 11.16
N ILE A 380 17.54 -7.45 12.40
CA ILE A 380 17.64 -8.88 12.74
C ILE A 380 16.62 -9.69 11.95
N ILE A 381 15.35 -9.24 11.95
CA ILE A 381 14.28 -9.91 11.18
C ILE A 381 14.62 -9.90 9.68
N ALA A 382 15.11 -8.79 9.13
CA ALA A 382 15.48 -8.67 7.72
C ALA A 382 16.66 -9.59 7.35
N CYS A 383 17.67 -9.73 8.22
CA CYS A 383 18.78 -10.67 8.05
C CYS A 383 18.29 -12.12 8.01
N CYS A 384 17.44 -12.52 8.98
CA CYS A 384 16.83 -13.84 8.99
C CYS A 384 16.00 -14.10 7.71
N PHE A 385 15.26 -13.09 7.26
CA PHE A 385 14.45 -13.15 6.05
C PHE A 385 15.31 -13.28 4.78
N SER A 386 16.45 -12.58 4.72
CA SER A 386 17.44 -12.68 3.62
C SER A 386 18.09 -14.06 3.57
N ILE A 387 18.47 -14.61 4.72
CA ILE A 387 19.04 -15.96 4.83
C ILE A 387 18.02 -17.01 4.36
N PHE A 388 16.78 -16.91 4.84
CA PHE A 388 15.72 -17.82 4.41
C PHE A 388 15.47 -17.74 2.90
N ALA A 389 15.44 -16.52 2.34
CA ALA A 389 15.28 -16.31 0.90
C ALA A 389 16.43 -16.90 0.07
N PHE A 390 17.66 -16.82 0.59
CA PHE A 390 18.85 -17.41 -0.05
C PHE A 390 18.74 -18.93 -0.14
N PHE A 391 18.45 -19.61 0.98
CA PHE A 391 18.32 -21.07 0.99
C PHE A 391 17.18 -21.57 0.12
N ARG A 392 16.05 -20.86 0.11
CA ARG A 392 14.92 -21.21 -0.75
C ARG A 392 15.26 -21.06 -2.23
N HIS A 393 15.95 -19.99 -2.60
CA HIS A 393 16.37 -19.77 -3.99
C HIS A 393 17.32 -20.89 -4.44
N HIS A 394 18.27 -21.26 -3.60
CA HIS A 394 19.22 -22.34 -3.88
C HIS A 394 18.52 -23.71 -4.04
N SER A 395 17.47 -23.99 -3.25
CA SER A 395 16.70 -25.22 -3.40
C SER A 395 15.82 -25.27 -4.65
N GLU A 396 15.31 -24.13 -5.14
CA GLU A 396 14.52 -24.00 -6.37
C GLU A 396 15.41 -24.07 -7.63
N THR A 397 16.71 -23.80 -7.53
CA THR A 397 17.69 -23.92 -8.64
C THR A 397 18.33 -25.30 -8.76
N LEU A 398 18.20 -26.15 -7.73
CA LEU A 398 18.72 -27.53 -7.70
C LEU A 398 17.67 -28.59 -8.06
N ASN A 399 16.39 -28.22 -8.17
CA ASN A 399 15.27 -29.05 -8.64
C ASN A 399 14.78 -28.55 -10.01
#